data_0753046f2624d71eb4eab61cb59239cb
#
_entry.id   0753046f2624d71eb4eab61cb59239cb
#
_cell.length_a   1.000
_cell.length_b   1.000
_cell.length_c   1.000
_cell.angle_alpha   90.00
_cell.angle_beta   90.00
_cell.angle_gamma   90.00
#
_symmetry.space_group_name_H-M   'P 1'
#
loop_
_entity.id
_entity.type
_entity.pdbx_description
1 polymer ?
#
loop_
_entity_poly.entity_id
_entity_poly.type
_entity_poly.pdbx_seq_one_letter_code
_entity_poly.pdbx_strand_id
1 'polypeptide(L)'
;LDELKVGHDERKALATAGAYALGRKTDELIINALKGATQTVGSGVLTKARILEAFTLLNKNDVPDDGERYALLSPEAWNQLMGTEEFSNANYVGEAYPYLTGSETRKWMGIVWIMHTGLPADTTNKTHDCFIYHKSAVGHASGQDIKTDITWHGDYAAHFVNNMMSQGACLIDKKGVVKLTVADTASQS
;
A
#
# COMPACT_ATOMS: atom_id res chain seq x y z
N LEU A 1 28.46 -26.05 14.05
CA LEU A 1 29.17 -26.84 13.01
C LEU A 1 28.56 -26.59 11.60
N ASP A 2 27.27 -26.33 11.53
CA ASP A 2 26.59 -26.08 10.25
C ASP A 2 26.81 -24.64 9.73
N GLU A 3 26.97 -23.68 10.63
CA GLU A 3 27.31 -22.30 10.33
C GLU A 3 28.68 -22.14 9.60
N LEU A 4 29.60 -23.05 9.84
CA LEU A 4 30.91 -23.09 9.19
C LEU A 4 30.85 -23.56 7.73
N LYS A 5 29.76 -24.18 7.30
CA LYS A 5 29.57 -24.71 5.94
C LYS A 5 28.78 -23.75 5.02
N VAL A 6 28.06 -22.81 5.60
CA VAL A 6 27.23 -21.86 4.85
C VAL A 6 27.88 -20.49 4.94
N GLY A 7 28.36 -19.96 3.84
CA GLY A 7 29.16 -18.73 3.77
C GLY A 7 28.40 -17.43 4.08
N HIS A 8 27.28 -17.48 4.82
CA HIS A 8 26.50 -16.31 5.20
C HIS A 8 26.08 -16.37 6.69
N ASP A 9 25.88 -15.20 7.29
CA ASP A 9 25.44 -15.06 8.68
C ASP A 9 23.92 -15.27 8.77
N GLU A 10 23.49 -16.48 9.15
CA GLU A 10 22.09 -16.84 9.29
C GLU A 10 21.35 -15.97 10.31
N ARG A 11 22.02 -15.54 11.38
CA ARG A 11 21.43 -14.68 12.42
C ARG A 11 21.03 -13.33 11.82
N LYS A 12 21.90 -12.75 11.02
CA LYS A 12 21.62 -11.49 10.32
C LYS A 12 20.50 -11.65 9.30
N ALA A 13 20.48 -12.75 8.56
CA ALA A 13 19.43 -13.05 7.59
C ALA A 13 18.06 -13.18 8.29
N LEU A 14 17.98 -13.92 9.41
CA LEU A 14 16.75 -14.07 10.19
C LEU A 14 16.30 -12.75 10.82
N ALA A 15 17.20 -11.95 11.38
CA ALA A 15 16.89 -10.64 11.94
C ALA A 15 16.31 -9.70 10.88
N THR A 16 16.92 -9.69 9.69
CA THR A 16 16.45 -8.86 8.57
C THR A 16 15.08 -9.33 8.04
N ALA A 17 14.89 -10.64 7.88
CA ALA A 17 13.61 -11.22 7.46
C ALA A 17 12.49 -10.91 8.46
N GLY A 18 12.77 -10.98 9.76
CA GLY A 18 11.84 -10.61 10.82
C GLY A 18 11.49 -9.12 10.79
N ALA A 19 12.47 -8.25 10.61
CA ALA A 19 12.24 -6.81 10.49
C ALA A 19 11.34 -6.47 9.27
N TYR A 20 11.58 -7.11 8.12
CA TYR A 20 10.71 -6.95 6.94
C TYR A 20 9.29 -7.49 7.17
N ALA A 21 9.14 -8.59 7.90
CA ALA A 21 7.82 -9.13 8.23
C ALA A 21 7.03 -8.15 9.11
N LEU A 22 7.69 -7.51 10.09
CA LEU A 22 7.06 -6.48 10.92
C LEU A 22 6.75 -5.21 10.12
N GLY A 23 7.60 -4.79 9.19
CA GLY A 23 7.30 -3.67 8.27
C GLY A 23 6.03 -3.92 7.46
N ARG A 24 5.89 -5.12 6.86
CA ARG A 24 4.65 -5.51 6.17
C ARG A 24 3.42 -5.52 7.09
N LYS A 25 3.61 -5.83 8.38
CA LYS A 25 2.52 -5.76 9.36
C LYS A 25 2.07 -4.33 9.63
N THR A 26 2.96 -3.37 9.58
CA THR A 26 2.62 -1.93 9.67
C THR A 26 1.71 -1.52 8.50
N ASP A 27 2.06 -1.92 7.27
CA ASP A 27 1.23 -1.63 6.09
C ASP A 27 -0.14 -2.29 6.22
N GLU A 28 -0.20 -3.56 6.68
CA GLU A 28 -1.45 -4.28 6.92
C GLU A 28 -2.35 -3.56 7.94
N LEU A 29 -1.78 -2.99 9.01
CA LEU A 29 -2.54 -2.24 10.02
C LEU A 29 -3.20 -1.00 9.39
N ILE A 30 -2.46 -0.25 8.57
CA ILE A 30 -2.98 0.93 7.86
C ILE A 30 -4.07 0.52 6.88
N ILE A 31 -3.84 -0.51 6.06
CA ILE A 31 -4.82 -1.01 5.10
C ILE A 31 -6.09 -1.51 5.80
N ASN A 32 -5.96 -2.19 6.94
CA ASN A 32 -7.11 -2.62 7.73
C ASN A 32 -7.91 -1.45 8.31
N ALA A 33 -7.25 -0.36 8.68
CA ALA A 33 -7.94 0.87 9.08
C ALA A 33 -8.72 1.47 7.89
N LEU A 34 -8.14 1.51 6.69
CA LEU A 34 -8.78 2.01 5.46
C LEU A 34 -10.03 1.19 5.06
N LYS A 35 -10.11 -0.10 5.40
CA LYS A 35 -11.32 -0.92 5.16
C LYS A 35 -12.58 -0.38 5.84
N GLY A 36 -12.43 0.45 6.86
CA GLY A 36 -13.54 1.16 7.53
C GLY A 36 -14.16 2.28 6.70
N ALA A 37 -13.68 2.55 5.47
CA ALA A 37 -14.24 3.54 4.56
C ALA A 37 -15.72 3.25 4.28
N THR A 38 -16.55 4.30 4.35
CA THR A 38 -17.98 4.21 4.06
C THR A 38 -18.32 4.67 2.65
N GLN A 39 -17.41 5.40 2.01
CA GLN A 39 -17.57 5.88 0.65
C GLN A 39 -16.96 4.90 -0.33
N THR A 40 -17.75 4.49 -1.32
CA THR A 40 -17.33 3.51 -2.31
C THR A 40 -17.66 3.99 -3.71
N VAL A 41 -16.73 3.80 -4.63
CA VAL A 41 -16.98 3.82 -6.08
C VAL A 41 -17.21 2.38 -6.52
N GLY A 42 -18.22 2.14 -7.33
CA GLY A 42 -18.67 0.79 -7.72
C GLY A 42 -17.57 -0.11 -8.27
N SER A 43 -17.88 -1.41 -8.48
CA SER A 43 -16.94 -2.40 -9.00
C SER A 43 -16.72 -2.26 -10.52
N GLY A 44 -15.52 -2.55 -11.00
CA GLY A 44 -15.19 -2.59 -12.44
C GLY A 44 -13.73 -2.26 -12.75
N VAL A 45 -13.39 -2.15 -14.02
CA VAL A 45 -12.07 -1.74 -14.49
C VAL A 45 -11.75 -0.32 -14.03
N LEU A 46 -10.51 -0.04 -13.67
CA LEU A 46 -10.08 1.29 -13.28
C LEU A 46 -10.00 2.20 -14.52
N THR A 47 -10.96 3.13 -14.61
CA THR A 47 -11.03 4.12 -15.69
C THR A 47 -10.87 5.52 -15.13
N LYS A 48 -10.50 6.48 -15.99
CA LYS A 48 -10.44 7.90 -15.64
C LYS A 48 -11.75 8.41 -15.03
N ALA A 49 -12.91 7.98 -15.56
CA ALA A 49 -14.21 8.38 -15.03
C ALA A 49 -14.40 7.99 -13.57
N ARG A 50 -13.99 6.77 -13.18
CA ARG A 50 -14.08 6.29 -11.80
C ARG A 50 -13.11 7.01 -10.86
N ILE A 51 -11.93 7.37 -11.36
CA ILE A 51 -10.97 8.18 -10.61
C ILE A 51 -11.56 9.58 -10.35
N LEU A 52 -12.17 10.19 -11.35
CA LEU A 52 -12.84 11.50 -11.21
C LEU A 52 -14.05 11.43 -10.27
N GLU A 53 -14.80 10.32 -10.27
CA GLU A 53 -15.88 10.08 -9.31
C GLU A 53 -15.35 10.03 -7.88
N ALA A 54 -14.27 9.27 -7.62
CA ALA A 54 -13.64 9.21 -6.32
C ALA A 54 -13.12 10.59 -5.87
N PHE A 55 -12.51 11.35 -6.78
CA PHE A 55 -12.06 12.71 -6.53
C PHE A 55 -13.22 13.65 -6.19
N THR A 56 -14.34 13.51 -6.90
CA THR A 56 -15.56 14.29 -6.64
C THR A 56 -16.13 13.97 -5.26
N LEU A 57 -16.10 12.70 -4.83
CA LEU A 57 -16.55 12.30 -3.49
C LEU A 57 -15.70 12.95 -2.39
N LEU A 58 -14.37 12.96 -2.55
CA LEU A 58 -13.48 13.65 -1.59
C LEU A 58 -13.78 15.14 -1.54
N ASN A 59 -13.91 15.80 -2.69
CA ASN A 59 -14.18 17.24 -2.75
C ASN A 59 -15.56 17.62 -2.18
N LYS A 60 -16.59 16.78 -2.39
CA LYS A 60 -17.93 16.99 -1.80
C LYS A 60 -17.91 16.90 -0.26
N ASN A 61 -16.92 16.24 0.31
CA ASN A 61 -16.74 16.12 1.75
C ASN A 61 -15.75 17.14 2.31
N ASP A 62 -15.40 18.16 1.55
CA ASP A 62 -14.47 19.22 1.95
C ASP A 62 -13.09 18.69 2.38
N VAL A 63 -12.64 17.55 1.80
CA VAL A 63 -11.32 17.00 2.05
C VAL A 63 -10.26 17.89 1.39
N PRO A 64 -9.23 18.39 2.12
CA PRO A 64 -8.23 19.28 1.56
C PRO A 64 -7.54 18.73 0.32
N ASP A 65 -7.22 19.60 -0.63
CA ASP A 65 -6.40 19.30 -1.81
C ASP A 65 -5.07 20.05 -1.72
N ASP A 66 -4.28 19.67 -0.74
CA ASP A 66 -2.98 20.26 -0.39
C ASP A 66 -1.79 19.44 -0.94
N GLY A 67 -2.09 18.42 -1.76
CA GLY A 67 -1.11 17.49 -2.30
C GLY A 67 -0.73 16.35 -1.35
N GLU A 68 -1.43 16.20 -0.22
CA GLU A 68 -1.30 15.10 0.74
C GLU A 68 -2.41 14.02 0.57
N ARG A 69 -2.94 13.89 -0.65
CA ARG A 69 -3.83 12.80 -1.03
C ARG A 69 -3.03 11.63 -1.57
N TYR A 70 -3.36 10.43 -1.14
CA TYR A 70 -2.67 9.18 -1.50
C TYR A 70 -3.65 8.20 -2.12
N ALA A 71 -3.18 7.45 -3.10
CA ALA A 71 -3.92 6.34 -3.70
C ALA A 71 -3.11 5.05 -3.58
N LEU A 72 -3.70 4.01 -2.99
CA LEU A 72 -3.14 2.67 -2.94
C LEU A 72 -3.84 1.81 -3.99
N LEU A 73 -3.06 1.28 -4.93
CA LEU A 73 -3.54 0.44 -6.02
C LEU A 73 -2.93 -0.97 -5.95
N SER A 74 -3.72 -1.97 -6.35
CA SER A 74 -3.17 -3.31 -6.64
C SER A 74 -2.30 -3.29 -7.90
N PRO A 75 -1.42 -4.28 -8.12
CA PRO A 75 -0.63 -4.38 -9.35
C PRO A 75 -1.49 -4.37 -10.62
N GLU A 76 -2.66 -5.03 -10.59
CA GLU A 76 -3.60 -5.09 -11.70
C GLU A 76 -4.22 -3.71 -11.97
N ALA A 77 -4.69 -3.03 -10.92
CA ALA A 77 -5.20 -1.67 -11.01
C ALA A 77 -4.12 -0.69 -11.49
N TRP A 78 -2.87 -0.90 -11.07
CA TRP A 78 -1.73 -0.10 -11.55
C TRP A 78 -1.53 -0.28 -13.06
N ASN A 79 -1.56 -1.51 -13.56
CA ASN A 79 -1.45 -1.78 -15.00
C ASN A 79 -2.58 -1.13 -15.79
N GLN A 80 -3.82 -1.15 -15.27
CA GLN A 80 -4.96 -0.46 -15.89
C GLN A 80 -4.75 1.05 -15.91
N LEU A 81 -4.21 1.63 -14.83
CA LEU A 81 -3.89 3.05 -14.76
C LEU A 81 -2.80 3.42 -15.78
N MET A 82 -1.76 2.59 -15.91
CA MET A 82 -0.69 2.78 -16.91
C MET A 82 -1.20 2.67 -18.35
N GLY A 83 -2.26 1.91 -18.59
CA GLY A 83 -2.95 1.82 -19.87
C GLY A 83 -3.80 3.07 -20.21
N THR A 84 -4.04 3.96 -19.25
CA THR A 84 -4.80 5.20 -19.48
C THR A 84 -3.90 6.22 -20.16
N GLU A 85 -4.31 6.72 -21.32
CA GLU A 85 -3.50 7.62 -22.15
C GLU A 85 -3.05 8.87 -21.40
N GLU A 86 -3.94 9.49 -20.63
CA GLU A 86 -3.66 10.72 -19.88
C GLU A 86 -2.67 10.50 -18.72
N PHE A 87 -2.58 9.29 -18.21
CA PHE A 87 -1.59 8.95 -17.17
C PHE A 87 -0.23 8.59 -17.77
N SER A 88 -0.21 7.94 -18.93
CA SER A 88 0.99 7.44 -19.58
C SER A 88 1.66 8.45 -20.52
N ASN A 89 0.90 9.40 -21.06
CA ASN A 89 1.42 10.32 -22.07
C ASN A 89 2.10 11.54 -21.41
N ALA A 90 3.33 11.82 -21.85
CA ALA A 90 4.14 12.94 -21.36
C ALA A 90 3.49 14.32 -21.58
N ASN A 91 2.65 14.48 -22.61
CA ASN A 91 1.94 15.73 -22.87
C ASN A 91 0.96 16.11 -21.76
N TYR A 92 0.46 15.13 -21.00
CA TYR A 92 -0.47 15.35 -19.89
C TYR A 92 0.21 15.34 -18.52
N VAL A 93 1.39 14.74 -18.41
CA VAL A 93 2.09 14.50 -17.12
C VAL A 93 3.38 15.30 -16.98
N GLY A 94 3.83 15.97 -18.05
CA GLY A 94 5.10 16.69 -18.12
C GLY A 94 6.29 15.76 -18.43
N GLU A 95 7.49 16.15 -18.00
CA GLU A 95 8.73 15.46 -18.35
C GLU A 95 8.91 14.04 -17.75
N ALA A 96 8.04 13.64 -16.82
CA ALA A 96 8.15 12.33 -16.18
C ALA A 96 7.45 11.24 -17.01
N TYR A 97 8.21 10.45 -17.75
CA TYR A 97 7.72 9.31 -18.52
C TYR A 97 7.45 8.09 -17.60
N PRO A 98 6.22 7.61 -17.46
CA PRO A 98 5.89 6.49 -16.55
C PRO A 98 6.61 5.21 -16.91
N TYR A 99 6.70 4.91 -18.19
CA TYR A 99 7.34 3.69 -18.69
C TYR A 99 8.87 3.66 -18.51
N LEU A 100 9.49 4.84 -18.34
CA LEU A 100 10.93 4.97 -18.14
C LEU A 100 11.31 4.96 -16.65
N THR A 101 10.42 5.39 -15.76
CA THR A 101 10.68 5.49 -14.32
C THR A 101 10.23 4.26 -13.54
N GLY A 102 9.59 3.28 -14.19
CA GLY A 102 9.10 2.06 -13.54
C GLY A 102 7.81 2.26 -12.74
N SER A 103 7.53 1.33 -11.84
CA SER A 103 6.31 1.27 -11.02
C SER A 103 6.47 1.96 -9.65
N GLU A 104 7.29 2.99 -9.57
CA GLU A 104 7.50 3.73 -8.33
C GLU A 104 6.33 4.68 -8.02
N THR A 105 6.32 5.21 -6.81
CA THR A 105 5.37 6.23 -6.36
C THR A 105 5.34 7.41 -7.33
N ARG A 106 4.12 7.77 -7.77
CA ARG A 106 3.93 8.81 -8.78
C ARG A 106 2.91 9.84 -8.32
N LYS A 107 3.15 11.11 -8.65
CA LYS A 107 2.20 12.20 -8.43
C LYS A 107 1.45 12.53 -9.72
N TRP A 108 0.12 12.41 -9.72
CA TRP A 108 -0.77 12.75 -10.82
C TRP A 108 -2.11 13.25 -10.28
N MET A 109 -2.66 14.30 -10.85
CA MET A 109 -3.88 14.99 -10.39
C MET A 109 -3.85 15.38 -8.90
N GLY A 110 -2.70 15.84 -8.38
CA GLY A 110 -2.57 16.18 -6.96
C GLY A 110 -2.52 14.98 -6.00
N ILE A 111 -2.66 13.76 -6.51
CA ILE A 111 -2.65 12.51 -5.73
C ILE A 111 -1.30 11.82 -5.90
N VAL A 112 -0.79 11.25 -4.82
CA VAL A 112 0.41 10.39 -4.82
C VAL A 112 -0.05 8.95 -4.99
N TRP A 113 0.28 8.33 -6.12
CA TRP A 113 -0.12 6.96 -6.48
C TRP A 113 0.96 5.98 -6.04
N ILE A 114 0.54 4.94 -5.32
CA ILE A 114 1.43 3.92 -4.74
C ILE A 114 0.88 2.55 -5.10
N MET A 115 1.73 1.69 -5.66
CA MET A 115 1.40 0.28 -5.86
C MET A 115 1.67 -0.51 -4.58
N HIS A 116 0.71 -1.34 -4.17
CA HIS A 116 0.85 -2.20 -3.00
C HIS A 116 0.21 -3.57 -3.21
N THR A 117 0.95 -4.64 -2.91
CA THR A 117 0.51 -6.03 -3.14
C THR A 117 -0.37 -6.60 -2.04
N GLY A 118 -0.39 -5.99 -0.85
CA GLY A 118 -1.13 -6.46 0.33
C GLY A 118 -2.56 -5.92 0.43
N LEU A 119 -3.15 -5.42 -0.65
CA LEU A 119 -4.52 -4.92 -0.66
C LEU A 119 -5.55 -6.07 -0.55
N PRO A 120 -6.73 -5.82 0.07
CA PRO A 120 -7.79 -6.82 0.16
C PRO A 120 -8.22 -7.30 -1.21
N ALA A 121 -8.19 -8.63 -1.41
CA ALA A 121 -8.62 -9.29 -2.63
C ALA A 121 -9.88 -10.13 -2.37
N ASP A 122 -10.84 -10.04 -3.28
CA ASP A 122 -11.94 -11.00 -3.39
C ASP A 122 -11.62 -11.99 -4.51
N THR A 123 -11.19 -13.18 -4.11
CA THR A 123 -10.81 -14.26 -5.05
C THR A 123 -11.98 -14.81 -5.83
N THR A 124 -13.20 -14.69 -5.31
CA THR A 124 -14.42 -15.16 -5.97
C THR A 124 -14.80 -14.26 -7.14
N ASN A 125 -14.78 -12.95 -6.91
CA ASN A 125 -15.13 -11.96 -7.91
C ASN A 125 -13.93 -11.45 -8.70
N LYS A 126 -12.72 -11.89 -8.37
CA LYS A 126 -11.44 -11.42 -8.96
C LYS A 126 -11.36 -9.90 -8.94
N THR A 127 -11.47 -9.34 -7.75
CA THR A 127 -11.41 -7.89 -7.53
C THR A 127 -10.48 -7.56 -6.36
N HIS A 128 -9.88 -6.38 -6.41
CA HIS A 128 -9.11 -5.80 -5.30
C HIS A 128 -9.77 -4.52 -4.81
N ASP A 129 -9.76 -4.32 -3.49
CA ASP A 129 -10.16 -3.05 -2.90
C ASP A 129 -8.96 -2.10 -2.88
N CYS A 130 -9.01 -1.08 -3.71
CA CYS A 130 -8.08 0.03 -3.76
C CYS A 130 -8.63 1.21 -2.96
N PHE A 131 -7.75 2.10 -2.50
CA PHE A 131 -8.15 3.22 -1.63
C PHE A 131 -7.55 4.53 -2.12
N ILE A 132 -8.37 5.60 -2.13
CA ILE A 132 -7.90 6.97 -2.27
C ILE A 132 -8.25 7.70 -0.96
N TYR A 133 -7.27 8.31 -0.31
CA TYR A 133 -7.46 8.92 0.99
C TYR A 133 -6.56 10.14 1.20
N HIS A 134 -6.96 11.00 2.10
CA HIS A 134 -6.13 12.07 2.59
C HIS A 134 -5.36 11.61 3.84
N LYS A 135 -4.13 12.06 4.01
CA LYS A 135 -3.23 11.72 5.11
C LYS A 135 -3.87 11.88 6.49
N SER A 136 -4.63 12.95 6.72
CA SER A 136 -5.29 13.22 8.00
C SER A 136 -6.44 12.26 8.32
N ALA A 137 -6.93 11.51 7.34
CA ALA A 137 -8.05 10.58 7.54
C ALA A 137 -7.64 9.30 8.27
N VAL A 138 -6.34 8.98 8.31
CA VAL A 138 -5.80 7.77 8.95
C VAL A 138 -4.78 8.17 9.99
N GLY A 139 -4.96 7.68 11.21
CA GLY A 139 -3.98 7.80 12.28
C GLY A 139 -3.14 6.53 12.38
N HIS A 140 -1.84 6.67 12.46
CA HIS A 140 -0.89 5.63 12.82
C HIS A 140 -0.07 6.07 14.01
N ALA A 141 0.05 5.20 15.01
CA ALA A 141 0.85 5.44 16.21
C ALA A 141 1.84 4.30 16.42
N SER A 142 3.09 4.65 16.69
CA SER A 142 4.14 3.73 17.10
C SER A 142 4.43 3.94 18.58
N GLY A 143 4.17 2.95 19.40
CA GLY A 143 4.58 2.93 20.81
C GLY A 143 6.00 2.38 20.97
N GLN A 144 6.39 1.47 20.09
CA GLN A 144 7.73 0.92 20.00
C GLN A 144 8.04 0.59 18.55
N ASP A 145 9.13 1.15 18.07
CA ASP A 145 9.66 0.81 16.75
C ASP A 145 10.24 -0.60 16.74
N ILE A 146 10.54 -1.11 15.54
CA ILE A 146 11.09 -2.47 15.38
C ILE A 146 12.41 -2.58 16.15
N LYS A 147 12.41 -3.47 17.15
CA LYS A 147 13.58 -3.82 17.94
C LYS A 147 13.91 -5.29 17.74
N THR A 148 15.13 -5.57 17.33
CA THR A 148 15.66 -6.93 17.22
C THR A 148 16.54 -7.23 18.41
N ASP A 149 16.31 -8.36 19.07
CA ASP A 149 17.13 -8.90 20.15
C ASP A 149 17.62 -10.29 19.78
N ILE A 150 18.92 -10.53 19.91
CA ILE A 150 19.56 -11.81 19.60
C ILE A 150 20.22 -12.31 20.87
N THR A 151 19.68 -13.38 21.44
CA THR A 151 20.16 -13.99 22.69
C THR A 151 20.57 -15.43 22.48
N TRP A 152 21.55 -15.89 23.28
CA TRP A 152 21.95 -17.29 23.31
C TRP A 152 21.09 -18.04 24.32
N HIS A 153 20.46 -19.13 23.88
CA HIS A 153 19.70 -20.04 24.74
C HIS A 153 20.49 -21.34 24.93
N GLY A 154 21.04 -21.52 26.16
CA GLY A 154 21.83 -22.69 26.50
C GLY A 154 21.07 -24.01 26.43
N ASP A 155 19.77 -24.00 26.74
CA ASP A 155 18.91 -25.19 26.73
C ASP A 155 18.77 -25.81 25.35
N TYR A 156 18.80 -24.96 24.31
CA TYR A 156 18.68 -25.37 22.91
C TYR A 156 19.99 -25.34 22.15
N ALA A 157 21.09 -24.89 22.81
CA ALA A 157 22.40 -24.66 22.18
C ALA A 157 22.29 -23.83 20.87
N ALA A 158 21.41 -22.83 20.86
CA ALA A 158 21.07 -22.02 19.67
C ALA A 158 20.91 -20.55 20.01
N HIS A 159 21.07 -19.69 18.99
CA HIS A 159 20.71 -18.28 19.08
C HIS A 159 19.22 -18.09 18.85
N PHE A 160 18.58 -17.35 19.72
CA PHE A 160 17.18 -16.92 19.57
C PHE A 160 17.13 -15.50 19.04
N VAL A 161 16.41 -15.29 17.93
CA VAL A 161 16.20 -13.98 17.32
C VAL A 161 14.77 -13.55 17.59
N ASN A 162 14.61 -12.46 18.33
CA ASN A 162 13.31 -11.90 18.66
C ASN A 162 13.15 -10.51 18.04
N ASN A 163 12.11 -10.33 17.24
CA ASN A 163 11.74 -9.04 16.65
C ASN A 163 10.43 -8.56 17.26
N MET A 164 10.44 -7.39 17.85
CA MET A 164 9.30 -6.81 18.57
C MET A 164 8.95 -5.45 18.01
N MET A 165 7.64 -5.15 17.93
CA MET A 165 7.13 -3.82 17.71
C MET A 165 5.79 -3.63 18.42
N SER A 166 5.42 -2.37 18.71
CA SER A 166 4.11 -2.00 19.23
C SER A 166 3.57 -0.83 18.43
N GLN A 167 2.61 -1.11 17.56
CA GLN A 167 2.05 -0.12 16.63
C GLN A 167 0.55 -0.34 16.47
N GLY A 168 -0.17 0.73 16.13
CA GLY A 168 -1.58 0.68 15.83
C GLY A 168 -1.97 1.69 14.77
N ALA A 169 -3.04 1.41 14.04
CA ALA A 169 -3.64 2.33 13.08
C ALA A 169 -5.14 2.38 13.26
N CYS A 170 -5.73 3.55 13.04
CA CYS A 170 -7.17 3.74 13.10
C CYS A 170 -7.63 4.70 12.01
N LEU A 171 -8.87 4.55 11.61
CA LEU A 171 -9.54 5.50 10.72
C LEU A 171 -10.10 6.63 11.55
N ILE A 172 -9.60 7.85 11.35
CA ILE A 172 -10.02 9.06 12.06
C ILE A 172 -11.24 9.66 11.38
N ASP A 173 -11.17 9.86 10.07
CA ASP A 173 -12.26 10.42 9.28
C ASP A 173 -12.67 9.50 8.14
N LYS A 174 -13.89 8.96 8.24
CA LYS A 174 -14.47 8.09 7.22
C LYS A 174 -14.79 8.81 5.90
N LYS A 175 -14.96 10.13 5.93
CA LYS A 175 -15.25 10.94 4.75
C LYS A 175 -13.99 11.22 3.93
N GLY A 176 -12.83 11.19 4.57
CA GLY A 176 -11.53 11.40 3.93
C GLY A 176 -10.97 10.18 3.21
N VAL A 177 -11.73 9.08 3.12
CA VAL A 177 -11.31 7.84 2.46
C VAL A 177 -12.40 7.37 1.50
N VAL A 178 -12.01 7.05 0.26
CA VAL A 178 -12.86 6.45 -0.77
C VAL A 178 -12.31 5.11 -1.17
N LYS A 179 -13.14 4.08 -1.14
CA LYS A 179 -12.82 2.73 -1.59
C LYS A 179 -13.24 2.55 -3.06
N LEU A 180 -12.32 2.03 -3.87
CA LEU A 180 -12.58 1.62 -5.24
C LEU A 180 -12.41 0.11 -5.34
N THR A 181 -13.44 -0.62 -5.72
CA THR A 181 -13.32 -2.05 -6.01
C THR A 181 -12.96 -2.21 -7.48
N VAL A 182 -11.74 -2.68 -7.75
CA VAL A 182 -11.18 -2.81 -9.11
C VAL A 182 -11.14 -4.27 -9.53
N ALA A 183 -11.65 -4.55 -10.73
CA ALA A 183 -11.59 -5.89 -11.31
C ALA A 183 -10.18 -6.20 -11.84
N ASP A 184 -9.69 -7.41 -11.59
CA ASP A 184 -8.33 -7.85 -11.96
C ASP A 184 -8.17 -8.06 -13.47
N THR A 185 -9.26 -8.34 -14.17
CA THR A 185 -9.26 -8.48 -15.62
C THR A 185 -9.40 -7.13 -16.30
N ALA A 186 -8.32 -6.66 -16.93
CA ALA A 186 -8.45 -5.64 -17.96
C ALA A 186 -9.34 -6.21 -19.08
N SER A 187 -10.50 -5.63 -19.31
CA SER A 187 -11.23 -5.88 -20.55
C SER A 187 -10.37 -5.29 -21.68
N GLN A 188 -9.64 -6.14 -22.37
CA GLN A 188 -9.05 -5.77 -23.64
C GLN A 188 -10.22 -5.64 -24.62
N SER A 189 -10.65 -4.45 -24.86
CA SER A 189 -11.52 -4.10 -26.00
C SER A 189 -10.72 -3.29 -26.99
#